data_471e414cb371cbfe826fe9307d52d269
#
_entry.id   471e414cb371cbfe826fe9307d52d269
#
_cell.length_a   1.000
_cell.length_b   1.000
_cell.length_c   1.000
_cell.angle_alpha   90.00
_cell.angle_beta   90.00
_cell.angle_gamma   90.00
#
_symmetry.space_group_name_H-M   'P 1'
#
loop_
_entity.id
_entity.type
_entity.pdbx_description
1 polymer ?
#
loop_
_entity_poly.entity_id
_entity_poly.type
_entity_poly.pdbx_seq_one_letter_code
_entity_poly.pdbx_strand_id
1 'polypeptide(L)'
;SGIGIVRISGDEAMDVISRIYRSKNGKKNIREVQSHTIHYGFIYDGEDVVDEVLVMIMRGPHTYTGEDTVEIDCHGGVYAMKKVLETVLKNGAVIAEPGEFTKRAFLNGRLDLSQAEAVMDVIQARNSMALKSSVEQLKGSVQRAVKEIRSRLLYQIAYIESALDDPEHYDLEGYPQELAKIVDKEAGEITDLLKTADDGRMIQEGIKTVILGKPNAGKSSLLNFLVGEDRAIVTEIEGTTRDILEEYISLNGITLRVIDTAGIRETEDIVEKIGVGKAKQMAEDADLILYVVDSSRPLDDNDEDIIELLSGRKSIVIYNKTDLEPVVNMAKLQERTGNPVIPVSIVEEKGIRKLEEEIKNMFFKGELSFNDEVYITNARHKAALEEARESLKLVKNSIDMGMAEDFFSIDLMNAYESLGRIVGESVGEDLVNEIFSKFCTGK
;
A
#
# COMPACT_ATOMS: atom_id res chain seq x y z
N SER A 1 -10.33 3.02 23.65
CA SER A 1 -9.38 1.97 24.00
C SER A 1 -9.22 1.88 25.51
N GLY A 2 -9.01 0.68 26.09
CA GLY A 2 -8.74 0.50 27.52
C GLY A 2 -7.31 0.86 27.92
N ILE A 3 -6.37 0.84 26.96
CA ILE A 3 -4.94 1.15 27.13
C ILE A 3 -4.53 2.21 26.11
N GLY A 4 -3.77 3.19 26.57
CA GLY A 4 -3.08 4.17 25.75
C GLY A 4 -1.57 4.02 25.91
N ILE A 5 -0.80 4.31 24.83
CA ILE A 5 0.66 4.23 24.84
C ILE A 5 1.23 5.60 24.52
N VAL A 6 2.12 6.10 25.38
CA VAL A 6 2.97 7.27 25.10
C VAL A 6 4.40 6.78 24.92
N ARG A 7 4.96 7.01 23.73
CA ARG A 7 6.32 6.58 23.36
C ARG A 7 7.27 7.76 23.35
N ILE A 8 8.48 7.54 23.89
CA ILE A 8 9.58 8.50 23.90
C ILE A 8 10.77 7.81 23.23
N SER A 9 11.50 8.50 22.33
CA SER A 9 12.72 8.00 21.70
C SER A 9 13.77 9.08 21.65
N GLY A 10 15.04 8.69 21.82
CA GLY A 10 16.19 9.58 21.75
C GLY A 10 17.12 9.44 22.96
N ASP A 11 18.24 10.14 22.91
CA ASP A 11 19.32 10.05 23.91
C ASP A 11 18.86 10.43 25.34
N GLU A 12 17.89 11.34 25.45
CA GLU A 12 17.34 11.78 26.73
C GLU A 12 16.09 11.02 27.20
N ALA A 13 15.65 9.98 26.48
CA ALA A 13 14.43 9.24 26.82
C ALA A 13 14.46 8.69 28.25
N MET A 14 15.61 8.18 28.67
CA MET A 14 15.81 7.67 30.04
C MET A 14 15.82 8.77 31.10
N ASP A 15 16.27 9.95 30.73
CA ASP A 15 16.28 11.11 31.64
C ASP A 15 14.86 11.64 31.84
N VAL A 16 14.09 11.76 30.79
CA VAL A 16 12.68 12.20 30.84
C VAL A 16 11.87 11.26 31.76
N ILE A 17 11.91 9.94 31.48
CA ILE A 17 11.12 9.00 32.31
C ILE A 17 11.56 8.98 33.76
N SER A 18 12.85 9.14 34.05
CA SER A 18 13.39 9.14 35.41
C SER A 18 12.88 10.29 36.27
N ARG A 19 12.51 11.41 35.66
CA ARG A 19 11.97 12.60 36.35
C ARG A 19 10.51 12.42 36.78
N ILE A 20 9.74 11.61 36.05
CA ILE A 20 8.28 11.52 36.20
C ILE A 20 7.79 10.16 36.74
N TYR A 21 8.59 9.10 36.63
CA TYR A 21 8.21 7.77 37.07
C TYR A 21 8.66 7.47 38.51
N ARG A 22 7.77 6.89 39.29
CA ARG A 22 8.10 6.33 40.62
C ARG A 22 7.55 4.89 40.72
N SER A 23 8.38 3.95 41.13
CA SER A 23 7.96 2.57 41.41
C SER A 23 7.06 2.54 42.67
N LYS A 24 6.18 1.54 42.76
CA LYS A 24 5.26 1.38 43.90
C LYS A 24 5.95 1.46 45.26
N ASN A 25 7.17 0.97 45.37
CA ASN A 25 7.93 0.95 46.61
C ASN A 25 8.93 2.12 46.75
N GLY A 26 8.97 3.03 45.80
CA GLY A 26 9.87 4.19 45.76
C GLY A 26 11.38 3.88 45.69
N LYS A 27 11.77 2.59 45.61
CA LYS A 27 13.15 2.16 45.74
C LYS A 27 13.86 1.85 44.43
N LYS A 28 13.13 1.82 43.31
CA LYS A 28 13.66 1.39 42.00
C LYS A 28 14.16 2.58 41.22
N ASN A 29 15.45 2.57 40.85
CA ASN A 29 16.01 3.53 39.90
C ASN A 29 15.77 3.04 38.47
N ILE A 30 14.90 3.72 37.73
CA ILE A 30 14.51 3.34 36.37
C ILE A 30 15.70 3.49 35.38
N ARG A 31 16.70 4.30 35.71
CA ARG A 31 17.92 4.46 34.88
C ARG A 31 18.85 3.26 34.91
N GLU A 32 18.74 2.41 35.95
CA GLU A 32 19.66 1.29 36.17
C GLU A 32 19.05 -0.07 35.80
N VAL A 33 17.79 -0.08 35.32
CA VAL A 33 17.14 -1.32 34.94
C VAL A 33 17.69 -1.87 33.62
N GLN A 34 17.54 -3.19 33.46
CA GLN A 34 17.94 -3.85 32.22
C GLN A 34 17.04 -3.43 31.05
N SER A 35 17.62 -3.45 29.85
CA SER A 35 16.87 -3.26 28.60
C SER A 35 15.83 -4.38 28.41
N HIS A 36 14.74 -4.07 27.72
CA HIS A 36 13.64 -4.98 27.41
C HIS A 36 12.93 -5.53 28.67
N THR A 37 12.74 -4.63 29.66
CA THR A 37 12.02 -4.94 30.88
C THR A 37 10.85 -4.01 31.12
N ILE A 38 9.82 -4.52 31.78
CA ILE A 38 8.58 -3.79 32.09
C ILE A 38 8.54 -3.50 33.60
N HIS A 39 8.11 -2.29 33.93
CA HIS A 39 8.10 -1.78 35.29
C HIS A 39 6.76 -1.18 35.65
N TYR A 40 6.11 -1.76 36.66
CA TYR A 40 4.90 -1.23 37.25
C TYR A 40 5.18 -0.06 38.20
N GLY A 41 4.41 1.01 38.07
CA GLY A 41 4.53 2.20 38.93
C GLY A 41 3.53 3.28 38.57
N PHE A 42 3.92 4.54 38.82
CA PHE A 42 3.05 5.70 38.68
C PHE A 42 3.80 6.82 37.96
N ILE A 43 3.08 7.60 37.16
CA ILE A 43 3.57 8.85 36.58
C ILE A 43 3.14 9.99 37.51
N TYR A 44 4.05 10.93 37.75
CA TYR A 44 3.88 12.10 38.59
C TYR A 44 4.08 13.39 37.82
N ASP A 45 3.22 14.39 38.04
CA ASP A 45 3.43 15.80 37.65
C ASP A 45 3.69 16.59 38.95
N GLY A 46 4.95 16.79 39.32
CA GLY A 46 5.36 17.29 40.64
C GLY A 46 5.07 16.25 41.73
N GLU A 47 4.16 16.58 42.66
CA GLU A 47 3.72 15.70 43.75
C GLU A 47 2.42 14.93 43.40
N ASP A 48 1.72 15.34 42.33
CA ASP A 48 0.46 14.74 41.95
C ASP A 48 0.64 13.47 41.14
N VAL A 49 -0.10 12.41 41.50
CA VAL A 49 -0.16 11.18 40.72
C VAL A 49 -1.03 11.43 39.50
N VAL A 50 -0.47 11.23 38.31
CA VAL A 50 -1.17 11.39 37.03
C VAL A 50 -1.88 10.12 36.63
N ASP A 51 -1.17 8.98 36.67
CA ASP A 51 -1.72 7.68 36.31
C ASP A 51 -0.89 6.52 36.88
N GLU A 52 -1.53 5.35 37.00
CA GLU A 52 -0.90 4.07 37.29
C GLU A 52 -0.54 3.40 35.95
N VAL A 53 0.73 3.02 35.77
CA VAL A 53 1.28 2.66 34.46
C VAL A 53 2.17 1.43 34.48
N LEU A 54 2.37 0.85 33.27
CA LEU A 54 3.49 -0.01 32.97
C LEU A 54 4.49 0.77 32.11
N VAL A 55 5.75 0.78 32.50
CA VAL A 55 6.81 1.44 31.73
C VAL A 55 7.75 0.39 31.15
N MET A 56 7.85 0.36 29.85
CA MET A 56 8.78 -0.50 29.11
C MET A 56 10.06 0.28 28.80
N ILE A 57 11.23 -0.29 29.12
CA ILE A 57 12.53 0.32 28.87
C ILE A 57 13.27 -0.50 27.80
N MET A 58 13.68 0.15 26.74
CA MET A 58 14.42 -0.43 25.62
C MET A 58 15.62 0.45 25.31
N ARG A 59 16.84 -0.10 25.36
CA ARG A 59 18.06 0.64 25.08
C ARG A 59 18.56 0.33 23.67
N GLY A 60 19.00 1.37 22.98
CA GLY A 60 19.64 1.24 21.69
C GLY A 60 20.87 0.29 21.72
N PRO A 61 21.23 -0.30 20.56
CA PRO A 61 20.61 -0.11 19.24
C PRO A 61 19.42 -1.06 18.94
N HIS A 62 19.09 -2.01 19.83
CA HIS A 62 18.07 -3.03 19.60
C HIS A 62 16.65 -2.54 19.99
N THR A 63 16.21 -1.44 19.39
CA THR A 63 14.89 -0.81 19.61
C THR A 63 14.20 -0.53 18.28
N TYR A 64 13.00 0.02 18.31
CA TYR A 64 12.30 0.36 17.07
C TYR A 64 13.02 1.45 16.26
N THR A 65 13.52 2.47 16.92
CA THR A 65 14.22 3.60 16.26
C THR A 65 15.74 3.41 16.15
N GLY A 66 16.31 2.41 16.85
CA GLY A 66 17.74 2.29 17.06
C GLY A 66 18.28 3.15 18.21
N GLU A 67 17.45 4.00 18.82
CA GLU A 67 17.78 4.87 19.94
C GLU A 67 17.23 4.31 21.26
N ASP A 68 17.57 4.90 22.40
CA ASP A 68 16.89 4.60 23.65
C ASP A 68 15.41 4.92 23.53
N THR A 69 14.56 3.96 23.87
CA THR A 69 13.10 4.07 23.73
C THR A 69 12.42 3.70 25.03
N VAL A 70 11.42 4.49 25.40
CA VAL A 70 10.54 4.25 26.53
C VAL A 70 9.11 4.22 26.07
N GLU A 71 8.33 3.21 26.47
CA GLU A 71 6.89 3.15 26.28
C GLU A 71 6.20 3.20 27.64
N ILE A 72 5.21 4.09 27.76
CA ILE A 72 4.38 4.26 28.94
C ILE A 72 2.99 3.77 28.59
N ASP A 73 2.61 2.59 29.06
CA ASP A 73 1.28 2.04 28.93
C ASP A 73 0.41 2.61 30.07
N CYS A 74 -0.48 3.51 29.72
CA CYS A 74 -1.38 4.21 30.64
C CYS A 74 -2.85 3.85 30.36
N HIS A 75 -3.78 4.32 31.21
CA HIS A 75 -5.19 4.17 30.92
C HIS A 75 -5.59 4.92 29.65
N GLY A 76 -6.34 4.23 28.77
CA GLY A 76 -6.69 4.71 27.42
C GLY A 76 -7.78 5.76 27.33
N GLY A 77 -8.15 6.40 28.45
CA GLY A 77 -9.02 7.55 28.48
C GLY A 77 -8.33 8.77 27.84
N VAL A 78 -9.03 9.51 26.99
CA VAL A 78 -8.47 10.68 26.28
C VAL A 78 -7.80 11.68 27.23
N TYR A 79 -8.41 11.94 28.38
CA TYR A 79 -7.86 12.88 29.37
C TYR A 79 -6.62 12.31 30.08
N ALA A 80 -6.63 11.03 30.44
CA ALA A 80 -5.48 10.37 31.07
C ALA A 80 -4.26 10.37 30.15
N MET A 81 -4.43 9.92 28.90
CA MET A 81 -3.36 9.96 27.88
C MET A 81 -2.82 11.38 27.67
N LYS A 82 -3.72 12.36 27.54
CA LYS A 82 -3.31 13.77 27.38
C LYS A 82 -2.46 14.23 28.54
N LYS A 83 -2.85 13.90 29.79
CA LYS A 83 -2.11 14.28 30.99
C LYS A 83 -0.75 13.61 31.09
N VAL A 84 -0.64 12.33 30.73
CA VAL A 84 0.66 11.63 30.67
C VAL A 84 1.55 12.28 29.61
N LEU A 85 1.02 12.56 28.40
CA LEU A 85 1.77 13.23 27.35
C LEU A 85 2.23 14.64 27.76
N GLU A 86 1.35 15.47 28.34
CA GLU A 86 1.70 16.80 28.85
C GLU A 86 2.82 16.72 29.90
N THR A 87 2.78 15.72 30.79
CA THR A 87 3.82 15.52 31.81
C THR A 87 5.16 15.14 31.17
N VAL A 88 5.16 14.28 30.16
CA VAL A 88 6.35 13.92 29.40
C VAL A 88 6.96 15.17 28.71
N LEU A 89 6.14 15.97 28.06
CA LEU A 89 6.57 17.20 27.36
C LEU A 89 7.14 18.25 28.32
N LYS A 90 6.52 18.46 29.48
CA LYS A 90 7.04 19.36 30.54
C LYS A 90 8.41 18.94 31.05
N ASN A 91 8.76 17.67 30.93
CA ASN A 91 10.02 17.12 31.45
C ASN A 91 11.10 16.94 30.37
N GLY A 92 10.97 17.60 29.20
CA GLY A 92 12.02 17.77 28.23
C GLY A 92 11.82 17.00 26.92
N ALA A 93 10.74 16.25 26.75
CA ALA A 93 10.40 15.70 25.45
C ALA A 93 9.77 16.74 24.53
N VAL A 94 9.81 16.50 23.23
CA VAL A 94 9.16 17.29 22.18
C VAL A 94 8.11 16.41 21.50
N ILE A 95 7.02 17.02 21.05
CA ILE A 95 6.00 16.28 20.30
C ILE A 95 6.58 15.74 18.99
N ALA A 96 6.38 14.47 18.72
CA ALA A 96 6.84 13.85 17.50
C ALA A 96 5.96 14.23 16.31
N GLU A 97 6.60 14.43 15.16
CA GLU A 97 5.90 14.59 13.88
C GLU A 97 5.29 13.26 13.40
N PRO A 98 4.32 13.31 12.47
CA PRO A 98 3.85 12.09 11.81
C PRO A 98 5.00 11.29 11.19
N GLY A 99 5.05 9.97 11.43
CA GLY A 99 6.10 9.10 10.90
C GLY A 99 7.49 9.25 11.50
N GLU A 100 7.69 10.12 12.51
CA GLU A 100 9.04 10.44 13.02
C GLU A 100 9.79 9.22 13.57
N PHE A 101 9.12 8.31 14.28
CA PHE A 101 9.78 7.11 14.82
C PHE A 101 10.26 6.17 13.70
N THR A 102 9.47 6.01 12.64
CA THR A 102 9.86 5.19 11.48
C THR A 102 10.94 5.89 10.65
N LYS A 103 10.89 7.22 10.52
CA LYS A 103 11.94 8.03 9.90
C LYS A 103 13.27 7.86 10.63
N ARG A 104 13.27 7.91 11.98
CA ARG A 104 14.48 7.66 12.80
C ARG A 104 14.98 6.22 12.62
N ALA A 105 14.10 5.22 12.56
CA ALA A 105 14.47 3.84 12.26
C ALA A 105 15.16 3.70 10.89
N PHE A 106 14.70 4.44 9.89
CA PHE A 106 15.33 4.51 8.56
C PHE A 106 16.69 5.23 8.63
N LEU A 107 16.75 6.43 9.22
CA LEU A 107 18.00 7.20 9.33
C LEU A 107 19.08 6.46 10.11
N ASN A 108 18.70 5.68 11.13
CA ASN A 108 19.60 4.85 11.92
C ASN A 108 19.91 3.48 11.27
N GLY A 109 19.48 3.26 10.02
CA GLY A 109 19.79 2.07 9.23
C GLY A 109 19.12 0.77 9.69
N ARG A 110 18.13 0.86 10.60
CA ARG A 110 17.38 -0.31 11.04
C ARG A 110 16.39 -0.83 9.96
N LEU A 111 15.78 0.09 9.25
CA LEU A 111 14.90 -0.17 8.12
C LEU A 111 15.45 0.53 6.89
N ASP A 112 15.23 -0.04 5.71
CA ASP A 112 15.36 0.73 4.47
C ASP A 112 14.03 1.43 4.13
N LEU A 113 14.02 2.22 3.06
CA LEU A 113 12.85 3.00 2.69
C LEU A 113 11.65 2.11 2.28
N SER A 114 11.90 0.98 1.59
CA SER A 114 10.83 0.04 1.22
C SER A 114 10.20 -0.64 2.43
N GLN A 115 10.99 -0.95 3.45
CA GLN A 115 10.50 -1.50 4.72
C GLN A 115 9.77 -0.44 5.54
N ALA A 116 10.24 0.82 5.52
CA ALA A 116 9.57 1.92 6.18
C ALA A 116 8.18 2.16 5.58
N GLU A 117 8.05 2.20 4.26
CA GLU A 117 6.75 2.28 3.58
C GLU A 117 5.85 1.10 3.92
N ALA A 118 6.40 -0.11 4.00
CA ALA A 118 5.64 -1.30 4.38
C ALA A 118 5.04 -1.23 5.80
N VAL A 119 5.59 -0.43 6.72
CA VAL A 119 4.97 -0.17 8.04
C VAL A 119 3.59 0.47 7.87
N MET A 120 3.46 1.44 6.96
CA MET A 120 2.17 2.07 6.67
C MET A 120 1.23 1.11 5.97
N ASP A 121 1.74 0.34 5.02
CA ASP A 121 0.97 -0.67 4.30
C ASP A 121 0.36 -1.72 5.25
N VAL A 122 1.12 -2.16 6.27
CA VAL A 122 0.60 -3.06 7.33
C VAL A 122 -0.53 -2.41 8.13
N ILE A 123 -0.39 -1.11 8.47
CA ILE A 123 -1.41 -0.38 9.24
C ILE A 123 -2.67 -0.17 8.42
N GLN A 124 -2.52 0.12 7.13
CA GLN A 124 -3.62 0.44 6.21
C GLN A 124 -4.22 -0.79 5.54
N ALA A 125 -3.63 -1.97 5.74
CA ALA A 125 -4.09 -3.21 5.11
C ALA A 125 -5.57 -3.49 5.42
N ARG A 126 -6.38 -3.63 4.37
CA ARG A 126 -7.84 -3.81 4.46
C ARG A 126 -8.31 -5.24 4.17
N ASN A 127 -7.39 -6.11 3.83
CA ASN A 127 -7.64 -7.52 3.59
C ASN A 127 -6.43 -8.35 3.99
N SER A 128 -6.63 -9.66 4.12
CA SER A 128 -5.58 -10.59 4.54
C SER A 128 -4.41 -10.67 3.55
N MET A 129 -4.66 -10.40 2.27
CA MET A 129 -3.64 -10.46 1.21
C MET A 129 -2.74 -9.23 1.28
N ALA A 130 -3.33 -8.02 1.41
CA ALA A 130 -2.59 -6.79 1.62
C ALA A 130 -1.71 -6.90 2.87
N LEU A 131 -2.28 -7.37 3.99
CA LEU A 131 -1.52 -7.58 5.23
C LEU A 131 -0.34 -8.53 5.03
N LYS A 132 -0.57 -9.69 4.38
CA LYS A 132 0.49 -10.67 4.13
C LYS A 132 1.60 -10.09 3.24
N SER A 133 1.24 -9.44 2.14
CA SER A 133 2.19 -8.78 1.24
C SER A 133 3.01 -7.72 1.97
N SER A 134 2.35 -6.84 2.73
CA SER A 134 3.01 -5.78 3.50
C SER A 134 3.95 -6.34 4.56
N VAL A 135 3.59 -7.44 5.25
CA VAL A 135 4.46 -8.11 6.21
C VAL A 135 5.69 -8.70 5.54
N GLU A 136 5.58 -9.30 4.35
CA GLU A 136 6.73 -9.81 3.61
C GLU A 136 7.65 -8.67 3.13
N GLN A 137 7.08 -7.54 2.70
CA GLN A 137 7.88 -6.34 2.38
C GLN A 137 8.59 -5.79 3.63
N LEU A 138 7.90 -5.73 4.77
CA LEU A 138 8.50 -5.32 6.06
C LEU A 138 9.66 -6.25 6.47
N LYS A 139 9.60 -7.54 6.12
CA LYS A 139 10.71 -8.50 6.29
C LYS A 139 11.83 -8.32 5.24
N GLY A 140 11.71 -7.36 4.33
CA GLY A 140 12.72 -7.00 3.34
C GLY A 140 12.71 -7.84 2.06
N SER A 141 11.55 -8.35 1.62
CA SER A 141 11.47 -9.11 0.36
C SER A 141 11.88 -8.25 -0.85
N VAL A 142 11.36 -7.03 -0.95
CA VAL A 142 11.72 -6.07 -2.01
C VAL A 142 13.19 -5.66 -1.90
N GLN A 143 13.65 -5.36 -0.68
CA GLN A 143 15.06 -5.02 -0.43
C GLN A 143 16.02 -6.09 -0.94
N ARG A 144 15.77 -7.36 -0.62
CA ARG A 144 16.65 -8.48 -1.06
C ARG A 144 16.69 -8.57 -2.58
N ALA A 145 15.53 -8.57 -3.25
CA ALA A 145 15.45 -8.65 -4.71
C ALA A 145 16.22 -7.50 -5.38
N VAL A 146 16.01 -6.28 -4.91
CA VAL A 146 16.69 -5.09 -5.45
C VAL A 146 18.19 -5.13 -5.18
N LYS A 147 18.63 -5.49 -3.96
CA LYS A 147 20.07 -5.56 -3.60
C LYS A 147 20.81 -6.63 -4.41
N GLU A 148 20.20 -7.76 -4.73
CA GLU A 148 20.81 -8.79 -5.55
C GLU A 148 21.08 -8.28 -6.97
N ILE A 149 20.10 -7.65 -7.62
CA ILE A 149 20.30 -7.06 -8.95
C ILE A 149 21.39 -5.98 -8.88
N ARG A 150 21.29 -5.06 -7.94
CA ARG A 150 22.29 -3.98 -7.76
C ARG A 150 23.70 -4.49 -7.53
N SER A 151 23.86 -5.53 -6.73
CA SER A 151 25.18 -6.12 -6.48
C SER A 151 25.81 -6.66 -7.77
N ARG A 152 25.02 -7.28 -8.63
CA ARG A 152 25.49 -7.79 -9.93
C ARG A 152 25.82 -6.65 -10.90
N LEU A 153 25.00 -5.59 -10.93
CA LEU A 153 25.29 -4.40 -11.75
C LEU A 153 26.56 -3.67 -11.29
N LEU A 154 26.72 -3.49 -9.98
CA LEU A 154 27.89 -2.85 -9.39
C LEU A 154 29.18 -3.60 -9.74
N TYR A 155 29.13 -4.93 -9.75
CA TYR A 155 30.27 -5.76 -10.18
C TYR A 155 30.65 -5.46 -11.64
N GLN A 156 29.68 -5.34 -12.55
CA GLN A 156 29.95 -5.03 -13.96
C GLN A 156 30.51 -3.61 -14.13
N ILE A 157 29.97 -2.64 -13.41
CA ILE A 157 30.47 -1.26 -13.42
C ILE A 157 31.93 -1.24 -12.93
N ALA A 158 32.20 -1.86 -11.80
CA ALA A 158 33.57 -1.91 -11.26
C ALA A 158 34.54 -2.64 -12.18
N TYR A 159 34.10 -3.69 -12.88
CA TYR A 159 34.92 -4.40 -13.85
C TYR A 159 35.29 -3.50 -15.05
N ILE A 160 34.30 -2.80 -15.63
CA ILE A 160 34.52 -1.87 -16.75
C ILE A 160 35.46 -0.74 -16.34
N GLU A 161 35.21 -0.08 -15.21
CA GLU A 161 36.05 1.01 -14.70
C GLU A 161 37.48 0.53 -14.46
N SER A 162 37.66 -0.68 -13.87
CA SER A 162 39.01 -1.25 -13.67
C SER A 162 39.72 -1.54 -14.99
N ALA A 163 39.01 -2.00 -16.01
CA ALA A 163 39.60 -2.30 -17.31
C ALA A 163 39.95 -1.04 -18.11
N LEU A 164 39.20 0.05 -17.90
CA LEU A 164 39.53 1.35 -18.49
C LEU A 164 40.75 1.99 -17.83
N ASP A 165 40.90 1.82 -16.50
CA ASP A 165 42.00 2.38 -15.75
C ASP A 165 43.32 1.58 -15.93
N ASP A 166 43.23 0.25 -16.06
CA ASP A 166 44.39 -0.64 -16.16
C ASP A 166 44.21 -1.70 -17.27
N PRO A 167 44.29 -1.29 -18.55
CA PRO A 167 44.05 -2.15 -19.70
C PRO A 167 45.13 -3.23 -19.90
N GLU A 168 46.25 -3.15 -19.18
CA GLU A 168 47.30 -4.17 -19.25
C GLU A 168 46.95 -5.44 -18.44
N HIS A 169 46.12 -5.29 -17.43
CA HIS A 169 45.73 -6.40 -16.52
C HIS A 169 44.27 -6.88 -16.72
N TYR A 170 43.43 -6.10 -17.40
CA TYR A 170 42.04 -6.43 -17.65
C TYR A 170 41.76 -6.45 -19.16
N ASP A 171 41.18 -7.54 -19.64
CA ASP A 171 40.86 -7.71 -21.07
C ASP A 171 39.35 -7.56 -21.26
N LEU A 172 38.91 -6.68 -22.18
CA LEU A 172 37.53 -6.48 -22.58
C LEU A 172 37.18 -7.22 -23.89
N GLU A 173 38.11 -8.05 -24.45
CA GLU A 173 37.82 -8.82 -25.64
C GLU A 173 36.70 -9.85 -25.38
N GLY A 174 35.58 -9.74 -26.13
CA GLY A 174 34.40 -10.58 -25.94
C GLY A 174 33.51 -10.20 -24.75
N TYR A 175 33.93 -9.26 -23.91
CA TYR A 175 33.17 -8.81 -22.75
C TYR A 175 31.80 -8.19 -23.10
N PRO A 176 31.63 -7.39 -24.18
CA PRO A 176 30.32 -6.85 -24.55
C PRO A 176 29.25 -7.92 -24.76
N GLN A 177 29.62 -9.08 -25.35
CA GLN A 177 28.70 -10.19 -25.58
C GLN A 177 28.34 -10.93 -24.25
N GLU A 178 29.26 -10.96 -23.28
CA GLU A 178 28.99 -11.50 -21.96
C GLU A 178 28.10 -10.54 -21.16
N LEU A 179 28.41 -9.24 -21.17
CA LEU A 179 27.61 -8.21 -20.56
C LEU A 179 26.17 -8.17 -21.09
N ALA A 180 25.98 -8.33 -22.40
CA ALA A 180 24.66 -8.40 -23.01
C ALA A 180 23.79 -9.50 -22.39
N LYS A 181 24.36 -10.69 -22.12
CA LYS A 181 23.63 -11.80 -21.48
C LYS A 181 23.26 -11.48 -20.03
N ILE A 182 24.16 -10.82 -19.31
CA ILE A 182 23.92 -10.38 -17.94
C ILE A 182 22.80 -9.34 -17.91
N VAL A 183 22.88 -8.34 -18.78
CA VAL A 183 21.87 -7.27 -18.91
C VAL A 183 20.50 -7.85 -19.27
N ASP A 184 20.44 -8.81 -20.21
CA ASP A 184 19.19 -9.50 -20.56
C ASP A 184 18.59 -10.24 -19.37
N LYS A 185 19.42 -10.89 -18.56
CA LYS A 185 18.97 -11.59 -17.34
C LYS A 185 18.41 -10.60 -16.31
N GLU A 186 19.17 -9.53 -16.00
CA GLU A 186 18.74 -8.54 -15.01
C GLU A 186 17.46 -7.78 -15.48
N ALA A 187 17.38 -7.43 -16.75
CA ALA A 187 16.17 -6.83 -17.33
C ALA A 187 14.97 -7.80 -17.28
N GLY A 188 15.22 -9.11 -17.40
CA GLY A 188 14.22 -10.16 -17.22
C GLY A 188 13.69 -10.19 -15.77
N GLU A 189 14.59 -10.23 -14.77
CA GLU A 189 14.22 -10.22 -13.35
C GLU A 189 13.42 -8.94 -12.98
N ILE A 190 13.84 -7.77 -13.47
CA ILE A 190 13.10 -6.51 -13.29
C ILE A 190 11.72 -6.59 -13.95
N THR A 191 11.63 -7.20 -15.14
CA THR A 191 10.35 -7.36 -15.85
C THR A 191 9.41 -8.29 -15.07
N ASP A 192 9.92 -9.32 -14.42
CA ASP A 192 9.11 -10.22 -13.59
C ASP A 192 8.59 -9.49 -12.34
N LEU A 193 9.41 -8.66 -11.69
CA LEU A 193 8.95 -7.78 -10.61
C LEU A 193 7.87 -6.79 -11.09
N LEU A 194 8.03 -6.19 -12.27
CA LEU A 194 7.06 -5.27 -12.83
C LEU A 194 5.71 -5.93 -13.17
N LYS A 195 5.70 -7.22 -13.55
CA LYS A 195 4.45 -7.97 -13.78
C LYS A 195 3.58 -8.07 -12.52
N THR A 196 4.20 -8.06 -11.34
CA THR A 196 3.47 -8.12 -10.07
C THR A 196 2.91 -6.75 -9.63
N ALA A 197 3.33 -5.65 -10.28
CA ALA A 197 3.03 -4.30 -9.80
C ALA A 197 1.54 -3.93 -9.90
N ASP A 198 0.87 -4.32 -10.98
CA ASP A 198 -0.56 -4.02 -11.15
C ASP A 198 -1.41 -4.84 -10.19
N ASP A 199 -1.10 -6.13 -10.02
CA ASP A 199 -1.76 -7.00 -9.04
C ASP A 199 -1.49 -6.54 -7.61
N GLY A 200 -0.24 -6.17 -7.30
CA GLY A 200 0.18 -5.62 -6.01
C GLY A 200 -0.58 -4.34 -5.64
N ARG A 201 -0.74 -3.42 -6.59
CA ARG A 201 -1.56 -2.20 -6.39
C ARG A 201 -3.01 -2.55 -6.08
N MET A 202 -3.62 -3.47 -6.84
CA MET A 202 -5.01 -3.87 -6.63
C MET A 202 -5.20 -4.59 -5.29
N ILE A 203 -4.22 -5.37 -4.84
CA ILE A 203 -4.22 -6.02 -3.53
C ILE A 203 -4.20 -4.97 -2.41
N GLN A 204 -3.33 -3.96 -2.52
CA GLN A 204 -3.11 -2.94 -1.49
C GLN A 204 -4.20 -1.87 -1.47
N GLU A 205 -4.49 -1.24 -2.61
CA GLU A 205 -5.43 -0.14 -2.72
C GLU A 205 -6.88 -0.60 -2.91
N GLY A 206 -7.07 -1.82 -3.38
CA GLY A 206 -8.35 -2.34 -3.84
C GLY A 206 -8.61 -2.06 -5.32
N ILE A 207 -9.56 -2.78 -5.89
CA ILE A 207 -10.02 -2.62 -7.28
C ILE A 207 -10.94 -1.39 -7.35
N LYS A 208 -10.51 -0.35 -8.05
CA LYS A 208 -11.28 0.88 -8.24
C LYS A 208 -12.53 0.58 -9.05
N THR A 209 -13.70 0.57 -8.40
CA THR A 209 -14.94 0.06 -8.95
C THR A 209 -15.99 1.17 -9.07
N VAL A 210 -16.64 1.25 -10.21
CA VAL A 210 -17.82 2.10 -10.42
C VAL A 210 -19.06 1.23 -10.62
N ILE A 211 -20.18 1.63 -10.01
CA ILE A 211 -21.47 0.95 -10.18
C ILE A 211 -22.36 1.84 -11.06
N LEU A 212 -22.64 1.36 -12.27
CA LEU A 212 -23.51 2.03 -13.24
C LEU A 212 -24.86 1.32 -13.37
N GLY A 213 -25.85 2.02 -13.86
CA GLY A 213 -27.18 1.47 -14.12
C GLY A 213 -28.28 2.51 -13.91
N LYS A 214 -29.45 2.26 -14.46
CA LYS A 214 -30.62 3.16 -14.36
C LYS A 214 -31.12 3.35 -12.92
N PRO A 215 -31.95 4.38 -12.67
CA PRO A 215 -32.67 4.51 -11.43
C PRO A 215 -33.51 3.25 -11.13
N ASN A 216 -33.52 2.83 -9.88
CA ASN A 216 -34.26 1.65 -9.42
C ASN A 216 -33.82 0.28 -10.02
N ALA A 217 -32.68 0.22 -10.73
CA ALA A 217 -32.09 -1.06 -11.17
C ALA A 217 -31.57 -1.90 -10.00
N GLY A 218 -31.39 -1.29 -8.82
CA GLY A 218 -30.94 -1.97 -7.60
C GLY A 218 -29.50 -1.66 -7.21
N LYS A 219 -28.89 -0.56 -7.71
CA LYS A 219 -27.52 -0.13 -7.36
C LYS A 219 -27.32 0.05 -5.86
N SER A 220 -28.17 0.85 -5.20
CA SER A 220 -28.10 1.08 -3.75
C SER A 220 -28.34 -0.19 -2.94
N SER A 221 -29.25 -1.06 -3.41
CA SER A 221 -29.48 -2.35 -2.76
C SER A 221 -28.29 -3.28 -2.90
N LEU A 222 -27.64 -3.30 -4.07
CA LEU A 222 -26.41 -4.05 -4.30
C LEU A 222 -25.29 -3.52 -3.39
N LEU A 223 -25.07 -2.21 -3.35
CA LEU A 223 -24.07 -1.58 -2.50
C LEU A 223 -24.31 -1.92 -1.02
N ASN A 224 -25.53 -1.70 -0.52
CA ASN A 224 -25.88 -2.01 0.87
C ASN A 224 -25.72 -3.49 1.21
N PHE A 225 -26.04 -4.39 0.27
CA PHE A 225 -25.83 -5.83 0.45
C PHE A 225 -24.36 -6.18 0.51
N LEU A 226 -23.54 -5.58 -0.36
CA LEU A 226 -22.09 -5.80 -0.37
C LEU A 226 -21.39 -5.19 0.86
N VAL A 227 -21.94 -4.09 1.42
CA VAL A 227 -21.44 -3.42 2.65
C VAL A 227 -21.89 -4.13 3.94
N GLY A 228 -22.93 -5.02 3.91
CA GLY A 228 -23.57 -5.64 5.07
C GLY A 228 -22.60 -6.13 6.18
N GLU A 229 -23.11 -6.26 7.42
CA GLU A 229 -22.45 -6.24 8.75
C GLU A 229 -21.08 -6.95 8.90
N ASP A 230 -20.76 -7.94 8.07
CA ASP A 230 -19.50 -8.71 8.16
C ASP A 230 -18.49 -8.41 7.01
N ARG A 231 -18.82 -7.51 6.07
CA ARG A 231 -18.05 -7.31 4.82
C ARG A 231 -17.45 -5.93 4.65
N ALA A 232 -17.89 -4.94 5.41
CA ALA A 232 -17.35 -3.57 5.34
C ALA A 232 -16.33 -3.31 6.43
N ILE A 233 -15.10 -3.02 6.03
CA ILE A 233 -14.13 -2.38 6.92
C ILE A 233 -14.27 -0.88 6.69
N VAL A 234 -15.24 -0.26 7.38
CA VAL A 234 -15.33 1.21 7.45
C VAL A 234 -14.28 1.69 8.45
N THR A 235 -13.12 2.08 7.98
CA THR A 235 -12.18 2.85 8.79
C THR A 235 -12.42 4.33 8.48
N GLU A 236 -13.06 5.05 9.37
CA GLU A 236 -12.98 6.50 9.43
C GLU A 236 -11.54 6.86 9.80
N ILE A 237 -10.70 7.15 8.81
CA ILE A 237 -9.43 7.81 9.05
C ILE A 237 -9.77 9.30 9.16
N GLU A 238 -9.81 9.82 10.39
CA GLU A 238 -9.89 11.27 10.65
C GLU A 238 -8.72 11.96 9.92
N GLY A 239 -9.02 12.76 8.91
CA GLY A 239 -8.02 13.57 8.19
C GLY A 239 -8.17 13.61 6.67
N THR A 240 -8.92 12.73 6.02
CA THR A 240 -9.22 12.82 4.59
C THR A 240 -10.57 13.49 4.37
N THR A 241 -10.63 14.78 4.63
CA THR A 241 -11.80 15.61 4.35
C THR A 241 -11.81 16.08 2.91
N ARG A 242 -12.99 15.88 2.29
CA ARG A 242 -13.55 16.54 1.10
C ARG A 242 -13.14 15.97 -0.26
N ASP A 243 -14.05 15.29 -0.87
CA ASP A 243 -14.76 15.51 -2.13
C ASP A 243 -15.21 14.23 -2.86
N ILE A 244 -14.78 13.02 -2.47
CA ILE A 244 -15.29 11.78 -3.06
C ILE A 244 -15.60 10.81 -1.91
N LEU A 245 -16.88 10.44 -1.74
CA LEU A 245 -17.26 9.38 -0.79
C LEU A 245 -16.89 8.03 -1.40
N GLU A 246 -15.83 7.44 -0.88
CA GLU A 246 -15.35 6.11 -1.27
C GLU A 246 -15.76 5.10 -0.21
N GLU A 247 -16.22 3.94 -0.64
CA GLU A 247 -16.50 2.81 0.24
C GLU A 247 -15.63 1.61 -0.13
N TYR A 248 -15.12 0.96 0.89
CA TYR A 248 -14.27 -0.22 0.73
C TYR A 248 -15.05 -1.46 1.15
N ILE A 249 -15.19 -2.40 0.22
CA ILE A 249 -15.96 -3.63 0.38
C ILE A 249 -15.02 -4.82 0.26
N SER A 250 -14.98 -5.68 1.26
CA SER A 250 -14.20 -6.91 1.21
C SER A 250 -15.04 -8.07 0.68
N LEU A 251 -14.61 -8.66 -0.43
CA LEU A 251 -15.20 -9.84 -1.04
C LEU A 251 -14.19 -10.99 -1.04
N ASN A 252 -14.28 -11.94 -0.10
CA ASN A 252 -13.39 -13.10 0.00
C ASN A 252 -11.88 -12.77 -0.13
N GLY A 253 -11.43 -11.72 0.55
CA GLY A 253 -10.03 -11.30 0.55
C GLY A 253 -9.65 -10.34 -0.58
N ILE A 254 -10.57 -9.99 -1.47
CA ILE A 254 -10.42 -8.93 -2.48
C ILE A 254 -11.12 -7.68 -1.97
N THR A 255 -10.48 -6.53 -2.07
CA THR A 255 -11.10 -5.24 -1.73
C THR A 255 -11.58 -4.54 -2.98
N LEU A 256 -12.87 -4.18 -3.02
CA LEU A 256 -13.42 -3.25 -4.00
C LEU A 256 -13.41 -1.84 -3.38
N ARG A 257 -12.83 -0.87 -4.08
CA ARG A 257 -12.90 0.55 -3.75
C ARG A 257 -13.98 1.18 -4.61
N VAL A 258 -15.19 1.30 -4.06
CA VAL A 258 -16.35 1.85 -4.77
C VAL A 258 -16.31 3.37 -4.71
N ILE A 259 -16.26 4.02 -5.87
CA ILE A 259 -16.21 5.47 -6.00
C ILE A 259 -17.60 6.08 -6.23
N ASP A 260 -17.81 7.31 -5.72
CA ASP A 260 -19.05 8.10 -5.82
C ASP A 260 -20.29 7.42 -5.21
N THR A 261 -20.12 6.92 -3.98
CA THR A 261 -21.23 6.27 -3.25
C THR A 261 -22.36 7.25 -2.87
N ALA A 262 -22.10 8.55 -2.79
CA ALA A 262 -23.12 9.58 -2.54
C ALA A 262 -24.23 9.56 -3.60
N GLY A 263 -23.84 9.49 -4.86
CA GLY A 263 -24.80 9.41 -5.93
C GLY A 263 -25.55 8.08 -6.02
N ILE A 264 -25.05 7.02 -5.39
CA ILE A 264 -25.70 5.71 -5.31
C ILE A 264 -26.71 5.66 -4.15
N ARG A 265 -26.44 6.38 -3.05
CA ARG A 265 -27.28 6.42 -1.84
C ARG A 265 -28.43 7.42 -1.92
N GLU A 266 -28.23 8.57 -2.55
CA GLU A 266 -29.27 9.56 -2.79
C GLU A 266 -30.14 9.12 -3.98
N THR A 267 -31.36 8.76 -3.73
CA THR A 267 -32.32 8.01 -4.55
C THR A 267 -32.85 8.73 -5.80
N GLU A 268 -32.26 9.83 -6.26
CA GLU A 268 -32.70 10.54 -7.47
C GLU A 268 -31.54 10.82 -8.44
N ASP A 269 -31.50 10.05 -9.53
CA ASP A 269 -30.94 10.39 -10.85
C ASP A 269 -29.49 10.89 -10.97
N ILE A 270 -28.52 9.95 -10.87
CA ILE A 270 -27.14 10.26 -11.26
C ILE A 270 -27.04 10.47 -12.78
N VAL A 271 -27.75 9.70 -13.59
CA VAL A 271 -27.72 9.83 -15.06
C VAL A 271 -28.44 11.10 -15.56
N GLU A 272 -29.47 11.56 -14.86
CA GLU A 272 -30.17 12.81 -15.23
C GLU A 272 -29.52 14.09 -14.68
N LYS A 273 -28.89 14.06 -13.48
CA LYS A 273 -28.24 15.25 -12.87
C LYS A 273 -26.77 15.39 -13.17
N ILE A 274 -26.05 14.30 -13.44
CA ILE A 274 -24.62 14.29 -13.69
C ILE A 274 -24.38 13.82 -15.13
N GLY A 275 -24.81 14.52 -16.11
CA GLY A 275 -24.72 14.19 -17.54
C GLY A 275 -23.73 13.07 -17.95
N VAL A 276 -24.01 12.39 -19.04
CA VAL A 276 -23.19 11.34 -19.69
C VAL A 276 -21.66 11.56 -19.58
N GLY A 277 -21.22 12.82 -19.48
CA GLY A 277 -19.81 13.19 -19.31
C GLY A 277 -19.14 12.74 -18.01
N LYS A 278 -19.82 12.83 -16.86
CA LYS A 278 -19.23 12.41 -15.56
C LYS A 278 -19.21 10.89 -15.44
N ALA A 279 -20.28 10.22 -15.89
CA ALA A 279 -20.30 8.75 -15.94
C ALA A 279 -19.18 8.20 -16.85
N LYS A 280 -18.91 8.87 -17.97
CA LYS A 280 -17.81 8.56 -18.87
C LYS A 280 -16.45 8.73 -18.17
N GLN A 281 -16.23 9.86 -17.52
CA GLN A 281 -14.99 10.13 -16.80
C GLN A 281 -14.75 9.10 -15.67
N MET A 282 -15.78 8.78 -14.88
CA MET A 282 -15.70 7.77 -13.83
C MET A 282 -15.40 6.37 -14.39
N ALA A 283 -16.01 6.01 -15.54
CA ALA A 283 -15.73 4.76 -16.23
C ALA A 283 -14.32 4.72 -16.84
N GLU A 284 -13.75 5.87 -17.23
CA GLU A 284 -12.37 5.99 -17.72
C GLU A 284 -11.33 5.74 -16.62
N ASP A 285 -11.65 6.16 -15.39
CA ASP A 285 -10.77 6.06 -14.25
C ASP A 285 -10.91 4.75 -13.46
N ALA A 286 -11.92 3.93 -13.74
CA ALA A 286 -12.22 2.71 -13.02
C ALA A 286 -11.41 1.50 -13.53
N ASP A 287 -10.98 0.64 -12.59
CA ASP A 287 -10.43 -0.68 -12.92
C ASP A 287 -11.54 -1.68 -13.28
N LEU A 288 -12.75 -1.52 -12.68
CA LEU A 288 -13.90 -2.39 -12.88
C LEU A 288 -15.20 -1.59 -12.98
N ILE A 289 -16.03 -1.92 -13.95
CA ILE A 289 -17.39 -1.40 -14.07
C ILE A 289 -18.37 -2.51 -13.71
N LEU A 290 -19.23 -2.28 -12.71
CA LEU A 290 -20.38 -3.11 -12.40
C LEU A 290 -21.64 -2.45 -12.98
N TYR A 291 -22.14 -2.98 -14.08
CA TYR A 291 -23.37 -2.48 -14.72
C TYR A 291 -24.58 -3.24 -14.22
N VAL A 292 -25.48 -2.58 -13.49
CA VAL A 292 -26.68 -3.19 -12.89
C VAL A 292 -27.87 -2.99 -13.81
N VAL A 293 -28.44 -4.10 -14.29
CA VAL A 293 -29.61 -4.14 -15.18
C VAL A 293 -30.79 -4.75 -14.44
N ASP A 294 -31.95 -4.09 -14.48
CA ASP A 294 -33.22 -4.66 -14.00
C ASP A 294 -33.76 -5.65 -15.05
N SER A 295 -33.70 -6.95 -14.76
CA SER A 295 -34.12 -8.01 -15.68
C SER A 295 -35.62 -7.99 -16.01
N SER A 296 -36.41 -7.38 -15.14
CA SER A 296 -37.90 -7.33 -15.26
C SER A 296 -38.42 -6.19 -16.15
N ARG A 297 -37.54 -5.37 -16.71
CA ARG A 297 -37.91 -4.21 -17.55
C ARG A 297 -37.11 -4.22 -18.86
N PRO A 298 -37.72 -3.73 -19.97
CA PRO A 298 -37.01 -3.65 -21.25
C PRO A 298 -35.85 -2.64 -21.15
N LEU A 299 -34.81 -2.86 -21.94
CA LEU A 299 -33.71 -1.90 -22.12
C LEU A 299 -34.24 -0.67 -22.89
N ASP A 300 -33.68 0.50 -22.62
CA ASP A 300 -33.99 1.77 -23.29
C ASP A 300 -32.70 2.49 -23.72
N ASP A 301 -32.82 3.71 -24.24
CA ASP A 301 -31.69 4.50 -24.77
C ASP A 301 -30.61 4.76 -23.72
N ASN A 302 -30.96 4.93 -22.43
CA ASN A 302 -30.00 5.10 -21.35
C ASN A 302 -29.16 3.82 -21.11
N ASP A 303 -29.77 2.64 -21.28
CA ASP A 303 -29.01 1.38 -21.22
C ASP A 303 -28.05 1.25 -22.40
N GLU A 304 -28.45 1.75 -23.59
CA GLU A 304 -27.57 1.77 -24.78
C GLU A 304 -26.31 2.61 -24.52
N ASP A 305 -26.50 3.81 -23.98
CA ASP A 305 -25.37 4.71 -23.63
C ASP A 305 -24.40 4.04 -22.64
N ILE A 306 -24.94 3.34 -21.64
CA ILE A 306 -24.11 2.62 -20.67
C ILE A 306 -23.40 1.44 -21.34
N ILE A 307 -24.09 0.65 -22.17
CA ILE A 307 -23.50 -0.49 -22.88
C ILE A 307 -22.34 -0.04 -23.78
N GLU A 308 -22.45 1.13 -24.43
CA GLU A 308 -21.36 1.69 -25.23
C GLU A 308 -20.13 2.00 -24.34
N LEU A 309 -20.32 2.50 -23.11
CA LEU A 309 -19.24 2.77 -22.18
C LEU A 309 -18.49 1.51 -21.70
N LEU A 310 -19.12 0.32 -21.76
CA LEU A 310 -18.47 -0.93 -21.38
C LEU A 310 -17.44 -1.42 -22.39
N SER A 311 -17.52 -0.95 -23.64
CA SER A 311 -16.66 -1.42 -24.72
C SER A 311 -15.18 -1.21 -24.44
N GLY A 312 -14.39 -2.29 -24.51
CA GLY A 312 -12.95 -2.25 -24.28
C GLY A 312 -12.52 -2.08 -22.80
N ARG A 313 -13.47 -2.13 -21.85
CA ARG A 313 -13.20 -1.99 -20.42
C ARG A 313 -13.54 -3.28 -19.66
N LYS A 314 -12.81 -3.54 -18.56
CA LYS A 314 -13.15 -4.63 -17.66
C LYS A 314 -14.50 -4.32 -16.99
N SER A 315 -15.52 -5.08 -17.33
CA SER A 315 -16.86 -4.86 -16.82
C SER A 315 -17.62 -6.17 -16.61
N ILE A 316 -18.52 -6.17 -15.63
CA ILE A 316 -19.43 -7.26 -15.32
C ILE A 316 -20.85 -6.71 -15.34
N VAL A 317 -21.74 -7.36 -16.07
CA VAL A 317 -23.16 -7.02 -16.10
C VAL A 317 -23.88 -7.81 -15.00
N ILE A 318 -24.45 -7.09 -14.05
CA ILE A 318 -25.28 -7.66 -12.98
C ILE A 318 -26.73 -7.69 -13.44
N TYR A 319 -27.17 -8.87 -13.85
CA TYR A 319 -28.54 -9.13 -14.26
C TYR A 319 -29.39 -9.31 -13.01
N ASN A 320 -29.90 -8.19 -12.48
CA ASN A 320 -30.54 -8.11 -11.17
C ASN A 320 -32.05 -8.37 -11.23
N LYS A 321 -32.63 -8.65 -10.06
CA LYS A 321 -34.07 -8.95 -9.84
C LYS A 321 -34.53 -10.24 -10.52
N THR A 322 -33.66 -11.27 -10.46
CA THR A 322 -34.01 -12.60 -11.02
C THR A 322 -35.10 -13.34 -10.25
N ASP A 323 -35.57 -12.79 -9.15
CA ASP A 323 -36.78 -13.17 -8.40
C ASP A 323 -38.06 -12.74 -9.10
N LEU A 324 -38.00 -11.83 -10.08
CA LEU A 324 -39.12 -11.39 -10.91
C LEU A 324 -39.07 -12.07 -12.27
N GLU A 325 -40.22 -12.01 -13.00
CA GLU A 325 -40.31 -12.56 -14.37
C GLU A 325 -39.40 -11.74 -15.32
N PRO A 326 -38.42 -12.36 -15.98
CA PRO A 326 -37.45 -11.64 -16.80
C PRO A 326 -38.06 -11.21 -18.14
N VAL A 327 -37.83 -9.95 -18.51
CA VAL A 327 -38.19 -9.36 -19.81
C VAL A 327 -36.95 -9.26 -20.71
N VAL A 328 -35.75 -9.00 -20.12
CA VAL A 328 -34.49 -8.92 -20.85
C VAL A 328 -33.92 -10.31 -21.09
N ASN A 329 -33.56 -10.62 -22.33
CA ASN A 329 -32.91 -11.88 -22.67
C ASN A 329 -31.42 -11.81 -22.29
N MET A 330 -31.03 -12.60 -21.28
CA MET A 330 -29.64 -12.61 -20.74
C MET A 330 -28.59 -12.99 -21.80
N ALA A 331 -28.86 -13.98 -22.66
CA ALA A 331 -27.91 -14.41 -23.69
C ALA A 331 -27.67 -13.34 -24.76
N LYS A 332 -28.72 -12.61 -25.17
CA LYS A 332 -28.59 -11.46 -26.09
C LYS A 332 -27.86 -10.30 -25.44
N LEU A 333 -28.06 -10.07 -24.14
CA LEU A 333 -27.35 -9.02 -23.39
C LEU A 333 -25.84 -9.35 -23.30
N GLN A 334 -25.50 -10.62 -23.06
CA GLN A 334 -24.12 -11.08 -23.05
C GLN A 334 -23.43 -10.96 -24.43
N GLU A 335 -24.11 -11.38 -25.48
CA GLU A 335 -23.62 -11.25 -26.86
C GLU A 335 -23.38 -9.78 -27.22
N ARG A 336 -24.26 -8.91 -26.78
CA ARG A 336 -24.26 -7.50 -27.10
C ARG A 336 -23.19 -6.71 -26.34
N THR A 337 -22.99 -7.03 -25.06
CA THR A 337 -21.98 -6.37 -24.21
C THR A 337 -20.60 -6.97 -24.39
N GLY A 338 -20.50 -8.22 -24.80
CA GLY A 338 -19.25 -8.97 -24.85
C GLY A 338 -18.64 -9.25 -23.45
N ASN A 339 -19.38 -8.96 -22.38
CA ASN A 339 -18.93 -9.03 -21.00
C ASN A 339 -19.66 -10.15 -20.24
N PRO A 340 -19.08 -10.67 -19.13
CA PRO A 340 -19.76 -11.61 -18.26
C PRO A 340 -21.08 -11.04 -17.73
N VAL A 341 -22.17 -11.83 -17.82
CA VAL A 341 -23.47 -11.47 -17.29
C VAL A 341 -23.79 -12.41 -16.13
N ILE A 342 -23.96 -11.85 -14.94
CA ILE A 342 -24.18 -12.61 -13.71
C ILE A 342 -25.60 -12.40 -13.21
N PRO A 343 -26.44 -13.47 -13.15
CA PRO A 343 -27.77 -13.39 -12.59
C PRO A 343 -27.68 -13.25 -11.07
N VAL A 344 -28.37 -12.20 -10.55
CA VAL A 344 -28.40 -11.85 -9.14
C VAL A 344 -29.82 -11.58 -8.70
N SER A 345 -30.18 -12.03 -7.51
CA SER A 345 -31.32 -11.52 -6.74
C SER A 345 -30.81 -11.08 -5.38
N ILE A 346 -30.83 -9.78 -5.13
CA ILE A 346 -30.41 -9.21 -3.85
C ILE A 346 -31.40 -9.60 -2.75
N VAL A 347 -32.70 -9.69 -3.08
CA VAL A 347 -33.76 -10.07 -2.14
C VAL A 347 -33.61 -11.52 -1.67
N GLU A 348 -33.20 -12.42 -2.56
CA GLU A 348 -32.98 -13.84 -2.26
C GLU A 348 -31.52 -14.17 -1.94
N GLU A 349 -30.63 -13.17 -1.90
CA GLU A 349 -29.18 -13.31 -1.66
C GLU A 349 -28.47 -14.29 -2.60
N LYS A 350 -28.95 -14.39 -3.85
CA LYS A 350 -28.43 -15.30 -4.86
C LYS A 350 -27.50 -14.61 -5.85
N GLY A 351 -26.48 -15.32 -6.33
CA GLY A 351 -25.60 -14.88 -7.41
C GLY A 351 -24.31 -14.18 -6.95
N ILE A 352 -24.19 -13.76 -5.70
CA ILE A 352 -23.05 -12.99 -5.20
C ILE A 352 -21.74 -13.81 -5.24
N ARG A 353 -21.76 -15.08 -4.91
CA ARG A 353 -20.56 -15.95 -5.03
C ARG A 353 -20.01 -16.00 -6.46
N LYS A 354 -20.92 -16.04 -7.46
CA LYS A 354 -20.49 -16.02 -8.87
C LYS A 354 -19.87 -14.67 -9.24
N LEU A 355 -20.38 -13.58 -8.68
CA LEU A 355 -19.78 -12.25 -8.86
C LEU A 355 -18.37 -12.21 -8.27
N GLU A 356 -18.18 -12.73 -7.06
CA GLU A 356 -16.88 -12.81 -6.40
C GLU A 356 -15.87 -13.65 -7.21
N GLU A 357 -16.30 -14.83 -7.69
CA GLU A 357 -15.48 -15.72 -8.52
C GLU A 357 -15.11 -15.05 -9.86
N GLU A 358 -16.04 -14.35 -10.49
CA GLU A 358 -15.79 -13.66 -11.76
C GLU A 358 -14.81 -12.50 -11.60
N ILE A 359 -14.95 -11.70 -10.55
CA ILE A 359 -13.98 -10.63 -10.21
C ILE A 359 -12.60 -11.25 -9.98
N LYS A 360 -12.52 -12.35 -9.22
CA LYS A 360 -11.26 -13.05 -8.97
C LYS A 360 -10.61 -13.55 -10.27
N ASN A 361 -11.38 -14.15 -11.15
CA ASN A 361 -10.88 -14.67 -12.43
C ASN A 361 -10.42 -13.52 -13.36
N MET A 362 -11.14 -12.41 -13.35
CA MET A 362 -10.85 -11.26 -14.21
C MET A 362 -9.55 -10.53 -13.83
N PHE A 363 -9.24 -10.42 -12.54
CA PHE A 363 -8.11 -9.65 -12.04
C PHE A 363 -6.93 -10.50 -11.61
N PHE A 364 -7.13 -11.72 -11.13
CA PHE A 364 -6.08 -12.55 -10.53
C PHE A 364 -5.93 -13.91 -11.20
N LYS A 365 -6.43 -14.10 -12.42
CA LYS A 365 -6.38 -15.35 -13.22
C LYS A 365 -6.79 -16.62 -12.45
N GLY A 366 -7.67 -16.47 -11.46
CA GLY A 366 -8.15 -17.56 -10.62
C GLY A 366 -7.15 -18.09 -9.57
N GLU A 367 -5.88 -17.77 -9.69
CA GLU A 367 -4.83 -18.21 -8.78
C GLU A 367 -4.31 -17.03 -7.94
N LEU A 368 -4.94 -16.79 -6.80
CA LEU A 368 -4.33 -16.03 -5.72
C LEU A 368 -3.49 -16.98 -4.87
N SER A 369 -2.43 -17.54 -5.45
CA SER A 369 -1.46 -18.34 -4.72
C SER A 369 -0.27 -17.45 -4.37
N PHE A 370 -0.12 -17.14 -3.09
CA PHE A 370 1.10 -16.54 -2.56
C PHE A 370 2.21 -17.62 -2.52
N ASN A 371 2.78 -17.94 -3.67
CA ASN A 371 3.99 -18.74 -3.78
C ASN A 371 5.18 -17.77 -3.66
N ASP A 372 5.60 -17.37 -2.47
CA ASP A 372 6.83 -16.60 -2.17
C ASP A 372 7.21 -15.49 -3.16
N GLU A 373 6.26 -15.05 -4.02
CA GLU A 373 6.47 -13.99 -5.01
C GLU A 373 6.55 -12.62 -4.33
N VAL A 374 7.51 -11.82 -4.78
CA VAL A 374 7.65 -10.42 -4.35
C VAL A 374 6.67 -9.55 -5.12
N TYR A 375 5.66 -9.01 -4.45
CA TYR A 375 4.72 -8.06 -5.06
C TYR A 375 5.21 -6.62 -4.92
N ILE A 376 5.22 -5.90 -6.03
CA ILE A 376 5.48 -4.45 -6.04
C ILE A 376 4.13 -3.74 -5.85
N THR A 377 3.93 -3.15 -4.68
CA THR A 377 2.65 -2.48 -4.34
C THR A 377 2.72 -0.97 -4.48
N ASN A 378 3.92 -0.40 -4.52
CA ASN A 378 4.16 1.04 -4.49
C ASN A 378 4.49 1.58 -5.89
N ALA A 379 3.78 2.66 -6.31
CA ALA A 379 4.00 3.32 -7.60
C ALA A 379 5.42 3.87 -7.76
N ARG A 380 6.05 4.34 -6.69
CA ARG A 380 7.46 4.80 -6.69
C ARG A 380 8.42 3.67 -7.03
N HIS A 381 8.21 2.47 -6.45
CA HIS A 381 9.01 1.29 -6.78
C HIS A 381 8.82 0.88 -8.25
N LYS A 382 7.57 0.88 -8.74
CA LYS A 382 7.25 0.58 -10.14
C LYS A 382 8.00 1.53 -11.09
N ALA A 383 7.91 2.83 -10.84
CA ALA A 383 8.60 3.84 -11.67
C ALA A 383 10.12 3.65 -11.67
N ALA A 384 10.73 3.40 -10.50
CA ALA A 384 12.16 3.17 -10.40
C ALA A 384 12.62 1.88 -11.13
N LEU A 385 11.81 0.81 -11.07
CA LEU A 385 12.06 -0.42 -11.83
C LEU A 385 11.92 -0.20 -13.34
N GLU A 386 10.95 0.58 -13.80
CA GLU A 386 10.76 0.94 -15.20
C GLU A 386 11.95 1.73 -15.75
N GLU A 387 12.44 2.72 -14.99
CA GLU A 387 13.63 3.50 -15.34
C GLU A 387 14.89 2.63 -15.39
N ALA A 388 15.09 1.75 -14.40
CA ALA A 388 16.21 0.82 -14.39
C ALA A 388 16.19 -0.12 -15.61
N ARG A 389 15.01 -0.66 -15.95
CA ARG A 389 14.84 -1.51 -17.15
C ARG A 389 15.16 -0.75 -18.45
N GLU A 390 14.71 0.49 -18.57
CA GLU A 390 15.02 1.30 -19.77
C GLU A 390 16.52 1.60 -19.86
N SER A 391 17.19 1.90 -18.74
CA SER A 391 18.65 2.08 -18.72
C SER A 391 19.39 0.81 -19.16
N LEU A 392 18.97 -0.38 -18.68
CA LEU A 392 19.56 -1.65 -19.14
C LEU A 392 19.35 -1.90 -20.64
N LYS A 393 18.22 -1.46 -21.19
CA LYS A 393 17.96 -1.53 -22.63
C LYS A 393 18.89 -0.60 -23.41
N LEU A 394 19.25 0.58 -22.85
CA LEU A 394 20.23 1.47 -23.45
C LEU A 394 21.62 0.83 -23.47
N VAL A 395 22.04 0.16 -22.39
CA VAL A 395 23.28 -0.64 -22.38
C VAL A 395 23.31 -1.62 -23.54
N LYS A 396 22.22 -2.39 -23.74
CA LYS A 396 22.14 -3.37 -24.82
C LYS A 396 22.23 -2.72 -26.20
N ASN A 397 21.53 -1.60 -26.41
CA ASN A 397 21.60 -0.85 -27.67
C ASN A 397 23.03 -0.36 -27.93
N SER A 398 23.74 0.13 -26.94
CA SER A 398 25.14 0.58 -27.05
C SER A 398 26.07 -0.56 -27.43
N ILE A 399 25.86 -1.75 -26.87
CA ILE A 399 26.59 -2.98 -27.24
C ILE A 399 26.30 -3.36 -28.68
N ASP A 400 25.03 -3.39 -29.10
CA ASP A 400 24.61 -3.75 -30.48
C ASP A 400 25.15 -2.77 -31.53
N MET A 401 25.32 -1.50 -31.16
CA MET A 401 25.92 -0.45 -32.00
C MET A 401 27.45 -0.49 -32.05
N GLY A 402 28.09 -1.34 -31.20
CA GLY A 402 29.55 -1.41 -31.09
C GLY A 402 30.16 -0.14 -30.52
N MET A 403 29.46 0.52 -29.58
CA MET A 403 29.98 1.69 -28.88
C MET A 403 31.11 1.30 -27.94
N ALA A 404 31.93 2.28 -27.54
CA ALA A 404 33.00 2.07 -26.57
C ALA A 404 32.43 1.74 -25.15
N GLU A 405 33.19 1.01 -24.38
CA GLU A 405 32.74 0.40 -23.11
C GLU A 405 32.41 1.44 -22.03
N ASP A 406 32.99 2.64 -22.08
CA ASP A 406 32.67 3.75 -21.19
C ASP A 406 31.19 4.18 -21.28
N PHE A 407 30.54 4.00 -22.45
CA PHE A 407 29.12 4.24 -22.57
C PHE A 407 28.26 3.22 -21.80
N PHE A 408 28.75 1.99 -21.64
CA PHE A 408 28.00 0.96 -20.91
C PHE A 408 27.96 1.26 -19.41
N SER A 409 29.05 1.80 -18.85
CA SER A 409 29.13 2.11 -17.41
C SER A 409 28.16 3.21 -17.00
N ILE A 410 27.92 4.20 -17.87
CA ILE A 410 26.96 5.29 -17.63
C ILE A 410 25.55 4.75 -17.47
N ASP A 411 25.08 3.93 -18.41
CA ASP A 411 23.71 3.40 -18.38
C ASP A 411 23.54 2.32 -17.33
N LEU A 412 24.59 1.53 -17.02
CA LEU A 412 24.60 0.60 -15.88
C LEU A 412 24.48 1.37 -14.56
N MET A 413 25.19 2.50 -14.41
CA MET A 413 25.11 3.36 -13.24
C MET A 413 23.71 3.95 -13.08
N ASN A 414 23.10 4.43 -14.16
CA ASN A 414 21.72 4.92 -14.14
C ASN A 414 20.73 3.84 -13.66
N ALA A 415 20.88 2.59 -14.12
CA ALA A 415 20.07 1.47 -13.64
C ALA A 415 20.32 1.19 -12.15
N TYR A 416 21.59 1.18 -11.72
CA TYR A 416 21.99 0.97 -10.34
C TYR A 416 21.40 2.03 -9.39
N GLU A 417 21.46 3.32 -9.77
CA GLU A 417 20.92 4.43 -8.99
C GLU A 417 19.40 4.40 -8.93
N SER A 418 18.72 4.10 -10.04
CA SER A 418 17.26 3.98 -10.08
C SER A 418 16.77 2.89 -9.12
N LEU A 419 17.43 1.74 -9.10
CA LEU A 419 17.14 0.69 -8.13
C LEU A 419 17.46 1.12 -6.69
N GLY A 420 18.54 1.91 -6.50
CA GLY A 420 18.92 2.45 -5.19
C GLY A 420 17.86 3.33 -4.55
N ARG A 421 17.11 4.07 -5.36
CA ARG A 421 16.00 4.90 -4.88
C ARG A 421 14.89 4.08 -4.23
N ILE A 422 14.69 2.81 -4.59
CA ILE A 422 13.70 1.94 -3.97
C ILE A 422 14.01 1.71 -2.49
N VAL A 423 15.26 1.43 -2.19
CA VAL A 423 15.74 1.14 -0.82
C VAL A 423 16.18 2.39 -0.05
N GLY A 424 16.19 3.55 -0.70
CA GLY A 424 16.52 4.83 -0.04
C GLY A 424 17.99 5.21 -0.09
N GLU A 425 18.83 4.56 -0.93
CA GLU A 425 20.27 4.85 -1.04
C GLU A 425 20.51 6.01 -1.98
N SER A 426 19.87 6.79 -2.47
CA SER A 426 20.13 7.96 -3.36
C SER A 426 18.94 8.91 -3.38
N VAL A 427 18.25 9.02 -2.24
CA VAL A 427 17.09 9.89 -2.10
C VAL A 427 17.46 11.18 -1.38
N GLY A 428 16.95 12.29 -1.91
CA GLY A 428 17.09 13.58 -1.25
C GLY A 428 16.25 13.68 0.02
N GLU A 429 16.66 14.54 0.94
CA GLU A 429 15.97 14.76 2.22
C GLU A 429 14.50 15.19 2.03
N ASP A 430 14.21 15.99 1.02
CA ASP A 430 12.85 16.45 0.71
C ASP A 430 11.91 15.29 0.40
N LEU A 431 12.36 14.29 -0.40
CA LEU A 431 11.55 13.11 -0.71
C LEU A 431 11.32 12.25 0.53
N VAL A 432 12.35 12.09 1.37
CA VAL A 432 12.22 11.39 2.65
C VAL A 432 11.17 12.06 3.52
N ASN A 433 11.25 13.38 3.68
CA ASN A 433 10.28 14.15 4.47
C ASN A 433 8.86 14.03 3.91
N GLU A 434 8.67 14.09 2.59
CA GLU A 434 7.36 13.93 1.95
C GLU A 434 6.76 12.55 2.22
N ILE A 435 7.55 11.47 2.10
CA ILE A 435 7.07 10.10 2.37
C ILE A 435 6.59 9.99 3.81
N PHE A 436 7.40 10.43 4.79
CA PHE A 436 7.07 10.29 6.20
C PHE A 436 5.96 11.23 6.67
N SER A 437 5.73 12.36 6.01
CA SER A 437 4.61 13.27 6.34
C SER A 437 3.22 12.63 6.16
N LYS A 438 3.13 11.56 5.37
CA LYS A 438 1.90 10.80 5.11
C LYS A 438 1.63 9.71 6.16
N PHE A 439 2.53 9.54 7.13
CA PHE A 439 2.41 8.52 8.17
C PHE A 439 1.49 8.98 9.31
N CYS A 440 1.01 8.00 10.10
CA CYS A 440 0.24 8.28 11.31
C CYS A 440 1.14 8.84 12.41
N THR A 441 0.56 9.70 13.27
CA THR A 441 1.22 10.16 14.51
C THR A 441 1.52 8.98 15.43
N GLY A 442 2.74 8.93 15.98
CA GLY A 442 3.19 7.89 16.90
C GLY A 442 3.85 6.65 16.24
N LYS A 443 4.12 6.71 14.92
CA LYS A 443 4.86 5.67 14.15
C LYS A 443 6.09 6.24 13.46
#